data_6242548cec37b558ed2694f039dbd169
#
_entry.id   6242548cec37b558ed2694f039dbd169
#
_cell.length_a   1.000
_cell.length_b   1.000
_cell.length_c   1.000
_cell.angle_alpha   90.00
_cell.angle_beta   90.00
_cell.angle_gamma   90.00
#
_symmetry.space_group_name_H-M   'P 1'
#
loop_
_entity.id
_entity.type
_entity.pdbx_description
1 polymer ?
#
loop_
_entity_poly.entity_id
_entity_poly.type
_entity_poly.pdbx_seq_one_letter_code
_entity_poly.pdbx_strand_id
1 'polypeptide(L)' 'MDRLQAMHTFVRVVEAGSFSAVARELATTQSAVSKQVAALERHLAAGHTARSFIA' A
#
# COMPACT_ATOMS: atom_id res chain seq x y z
N MET A 1 10.14 -4.93 -5.61
CA MET A 1 9.30 -3.74 -5.44
C MET A 1 9.90 -2.81 -4.43
N ASP A 2 9.88 -1.53 -4.74
CA ASP A 2 10.45 -0.53 -3.85
C ASP A 2 9.47 -0.25 -2.71
N ARG A 3 9.96 -0.38 -1.49
CA ARG A 3 9.14 -0.20 -0.31
C ARG A 3 8.66 1.25 -0.17
N LEU A 4 9.53 2.18 -0.51
CA LEU A 4 9.17 3.60 -0.45
C LEU A 4 8.08 3.93 -1.46
N GLN A 5 8.15 3.35 -2.64
CA GLN A 5 7.15 3.56 -3.64
C GLN A 5 5.81 2.96 -3.20
N ALA A 6 5.84 1.79 -2.59
CA ALA A 6 4.64 1.15 -2.09
C ALA A 6 4.00 1.99 -0.99
N MET A 7 4.80 2.57 -0.12
CA MET A 7 4.28 3.44 0.92
C MET A 7 3.66 4.70 0.34
N HIS A 8 4.31 5.27 -0.67
CA HIS A 8 3.78 6.45 -1.33
C HIS A 8 2.42 6.13 -1.97
N THR A 9 2.33 4.98 -2.62
CA THR A 9 1.09 4.55 -3.24
C THR A 9 0.00 4.35 -2.19
N PHE A 10 0.35 3.76 -1.07
CA PHE A 10 -0.60 3.54 0.02
C PHE A 10 -1.13 4.86 0.56
N VAL A 11 -0.26 5.82 0.79
CA VAL A 11 -0.66 7.13 1.28
C VAL A 11 -1.61 7.81 0.28
N ARG A 12 -1.29 7.71 -1.02
CA ARG A 12 -2.15 8.29 -2.03
C ARG A 12 -3.52 7.63 -2.06
N VAL A 13 -3.57 6.32 -1.86
CA VAL A 13 -4.84 5.61 -1.83
C VAL A 13 -5.69 6.08 -0.65
N VAL A 14 -5.06 6.26 0.50
CA VAL A 14 -5.77 6.73 1.68
C VAL A 14 -6.29 8.15 1.45
N GLU A 15 -5.48 9.01 0.88
CA GLU A 15 -5.87 10.39 0.63
C GLU A 15 -6.95 10.50 -0.43
N ALA A 16 -6.81 9.74 -1.50
CA ALA A 16 -7.76 9.79 -2.60
C ALA A 16 -9.03 9.00 -2.32
N GLY A 17 -8.91 8.00 -1.47
CA GLY A 17 -10.04 7.14 -1.14
C GLY A 17 -10.45 6.21 -2.26
N SER A 18 -9.56 5.98 -3.23
CA SER A 18 -9.91 5.15 -4.38
C SER A 18 -8.67 4.61 -5.07
N PHE A 19 -8.65 3.31 -5.28
CA PHE A 19 -7.56 2.66 -6.03
C PHE A 19 -7.58 3.11 -7.49
N SER A 20 -8.77 3.27 -8.06
CA SER A 20 -8.90 3.70 -9.44
C SER A 20 -8.30 5.07 -9.68
N ALA A 21 -8.58 5.99 -8.78
CA ALA A 21 -8.07 7.34 -8.89
C ALA A 21 -6.55 7.35 -8.82
N VAL A 22 -5.99 6.58 -7.91
CA VAL A 22 -4.54 6.52 -7.74
C VAL A 22 -3.88 5.84 -8.94
N ALA A 23 -4.51 4.79 -9.46
CA ALA A 23 -3.98 4.11 -10.63
C ALA A 23 -3.90 5.07 -11.82
N ARG A 24 -4.92 5.91 -11.98
CA ARG A 24 -4.93 6.90 -13.04
C ARG A 24 -3.85 7.95 -12.82
N GLU A 25 -3.71 8.40 -11.58
CA GLU A 25 -2.72 9.40 -11.21
C GLU A 25 -1.30 8.90 -11.48
N LEU A 26 -1.04 7.63 -11.19
CA LEU A 26 0.28 7.05 -11.35
C LEU A 26 0.49 6.40 -12.72
N ALA A 27 -0.49 6.54 -13.60
CA ALA A 27 -0.45 5.98 -14.95
C ALA A 27 -0.19 4.47 -14.92
N THR A 28 -0.93 3.78 -14.06
CA THR A 28 -0.79 2.34 -13.92
C THR A 28 -2.19 1.72 -13.83
N THR A 29 -2.28 0.43 -13.53
CA THR A 29 -3.56 -0.24 -13.44
C THR A 29 -4.00 -0.35 -11.99
N GLN A 30 -5.30 -0.50 -11.80
CA GLN A 30 -5.86 -0.69 -10.47
C GLN A 30 -5.31 -1.96 -9.83
N SER A 31 -5.12 -3.00 -10.63
CA SER A 31 -4.53 -4.24 -10.15
C SER A 31 -3.13 -4.05 -9.62
N ALA A 32 -2.32 -3.26 -10.30
CA ALA A 32 -0.96 -3.00 -9.89
C ALA A 32 -0.94 -2.23 -8.57
N VAL A 33 -1.81 -1.23 -8.43
CA VAL A 33 -1.91 -0.47 -7.20
C VAL A 33 -2.34 -1.39 -6.05
N SER A 34 -3.33 -2.21 -6.31
CA SER A 34 -3.83 -3.14 -5.31
C SER A 34 -2.75 -4.11 -4.86
N LYS A 35 -1.93 -4.60 -5.78
CA LYS A 35 -0.84 -5.49 -5.45
C LYS A 35 0.22 -4.80 -4.60
N GLN A 36 0.53 -3.56 -4.91
CA GLN A 36 1.50 -2.79 -4.13
C GLN A 36 1.01 -2.59 -2.71
N VAL A 37 -0.24 -2.23 -2.55
CA VAL A 37 -0.82 -2.03 -1.23
C VAL A 37 -0.86 -3.33 -0.45
N ALA A 38 -1.24 -4.42 -1.11
CA ALA A 38 -1.30 -5.72 -0.46
C ALA A 38 0.08 -6.17 0.01
N ALA A 39 1.10 -5.93 -0.81
CA ALA A 39 2.46 -6.28 -0.43
C ALA A 39 2.94 -5.45 0.77
N LEU A 40 2.58 -4.17 0.78
CA LEU A 40 2.94 -3.31 1.88
C LEU A 40 2.22 -3.73 3.16
N GLU A 41 0.94 -4.05 3.05
CA GLU A 41 0.16 -4.50 4.19
C GLU A 41 0.74 -5.77 4.77
N ARG A 42 1.17 -6.67 3.91
CA ARG A 42 1.78 -7.90 4.35
C ARG A 42 3.07 -7.65 5.11
N HIS A 43 3.85 -6.71 4.63
CA HIS A 43 5.09 -6.32 5.23
C HIS A 43 4.85 -5.67 6.60
N LEU A 44 3.87 -4.79 6.66
CA LEU A 44 3.50 -4.14 7.91
C LEU A 44 2.89 -5.11 8.90
N ALA A 45 2.11 -6.05 8.40
CA ALA A 45 1.49 -7.04 9.25
C ALA A 45 2.52 -7.91 9.94
N ALA A 46 3.59 -8.27 9.25
CA ALA A 46 4.65 -9.05 9.84
C ALA A 46 5.31 -8.30 10.99
N GLY A 47 5.62 -7.02 10.77
CA GLY A 47 6.20 -6.21 11.81
C GLY A 47 5.21 -5.90 12.90
N HIS A 48 3.97 -5.70 12.50
CA HIS A 48 2.90 -5.38 13.43
C HIS A 48 2.58 -6.57 14.33
N THR A 49 2.65 -7.77 13.79
CA THR A 49 2.40 -8.95 14.57
C THR A 49 3.38 -9.06 15.72
N ALA A 50 4.63 -8.80 15.45
CA ALA A 50 5.63 -8.81 16.48
C ALA A 50 5.35 -7.75 17.53
N ARG A 51 4.83 -6.63 17.08
CA ARG A 51 4.53 -5.55 17.98
C ARG A 51 3.26 -5.78 18.77
N SER A 52 2.30 -6.43 18.19
CA SER A 52 1.05 -6.73 18.84
C SER A 52 1.22 -7.60 20.03
N PHE A 53 2.21 -8.45 19.97
CA PHE A 53 2.54 -9.24 21.09
C PHE A 53 2.90 -8.46 22.28
N ILE A 54 3.57 -7.33 22.10
CA ILE A 54 4.03 -6.50 23.16
C ILE A 54 2.93 -5.63 23.67
N ALA A 55 2.13 -5.20 22.75
CA ALA A 55 1.01 -4.37 23.13
C ALA A 55 -0.04 -5.17 23.83
#